data_1e809b5ae9783e134e88d0c3f02f97de
#
_entry.id   1e809b5ae9783e134e88d0c3f02f97de
#
_cell.length_a   1.000
_cell.length_b   1.000
_cell.length_c   1.000
_cell.angle_alpha   90.00
_cell.angle_beta   90.00
_cell.angle_gamma   90.00
#
_symmetry.space_group_name_H-M   'P 1'
#
loop_
_entity.id
_entity.type
_entity.pdbx_description
1 polymer ?
#
loop_
_entity_poly.entity_id
_entity_poly.type
_entity_poly.pdbx_seq_one_letter_code
_entity_poly.pdbx_strand_id
1 'polypeptide(L)'
;LLSAIAADVFGWETASVHFGDDHSTIEFDVANVTEAQCDELAARAQTAVQAALPVTVSFEAAADAMTKGLRKPPARDGELRVVTIAGLDRSACGGTHVASTAAIGPLVLHGTERVRGHVRVAFLAGGRVLAHLAARDALVAALARALSCAEDELAELVPKRQQELQLARTQLAALEGEVA
;
A
#
# COMPACT_ATOMS: atom_id res chain seq x y z
N LEU A 1 11.55 5.02 0.43
CA LEU A 1 11.48 3.95 -0.57
C LEU A 1 10.32 4.21 -1.55
N LEU A 2 9.04 4.07 -1.14
CA LEU A 2 7.87 4.23 -2.02
C LEU A 2 7.85 5.59 -2.74
N SER A 3 8.10 6.69 -2.01
CA SER A 3 8.18 8.03 -2.59
C SER A 3 9.24 8.16 -3.69
N ALA A 4 10.39 7.53 -3.50
CA ALA A 4 11.47 7.58 -4.48
C ALA A 4 11.11 6.80 -5.76
N ILE A 5 10.61 5.58 -5.60
CA ILE A 5 10.21 4.74 -6.73
C ILE A 5 9.04 5.36 -7.49
N ALA A 6 8.05 5.91 -6.79
CA ALA A 6 6.90 6.56 -7.44
C ALA A 6 7.31 7.80 -8.24
N ALA A 7 8.26 8.59 -7.73
CA ALA A 7 8.80 9.75 -8.44
C ALA A 7 9.64 9.33 -9.67
N ASP A 8 10.48 8.30 -9.52
CA ASP A 8 11.38 7.84 -10.58
C ASP A 8 10.62 7.16 -11.74
N VAL A 9 9.64 6.31 -11.42
CA VAL A 9 8.94 5.48 -12.41
C VAL A 9 7.76 6.21 -13.05
N PHE A 10 7.00 6.96 -12.26
CA PHE A 10 5.75 7.57 -12.70
C PHE A 10 5.75 9.10 -12.68
N GLY A 11 6.82 9.73 -12.15
CA GLY A 11 6.86 11.16 -11.94
C GLY A 11 5.91 11.65 -10.82
N TRP A 12 5.46 10.77 -9.94
CA TRP A 12 4.51 11.15 -8.88
C TRP A 12 5.21 11.84 -7.72
N GLU A 13 4.79 13.04 -7.43
CA GLU A 13 5.23 13.73 -6.24
C GLU A 13 4.47 13.27 -4.99
N THR A 14 5.21 13.06 -3.91
CA THR A 14 4.62 12.76 -2.61
C THR A 14 4.17 14.03 -1.93
N ALA A 15 2.86 14.14 -1.66
CA ALA A 15 2.26 15.23 -0.92
C ALA A 15 2.37 15.01 0.60
N SER A 16 2.05 13.81 1.08
CA SER A 16 2.15 13.47 2.51
C SER A 16 2.42 11.99 2.74
N VAL A 17 2.90 11.66 3.94
CA VAL A 17 3.02 10.28 4.44
C VAL A 17 2.51 10.26 5.88
N HIS A 18 1.68 9.29 6.18
CA HIS A 18 1.16 9.05 7.53
C HIS A 18 1.44 7.63 7.97
N PHE A 19 1.99 7.47 9.18
CA PHE A 19 2.25 6.18 9.82
C PHE A 19 1.21 5.95 10.91
N GLY A 20 0.20 5.13 10.61
CA GLY A 20 -0.85 4.74 11.54
C GLY A 20 -0.57 3.39 12.22
N ASP A 21 -1.36 3.06 13.22
CA ASP A 21 -1.24 1.82 13.98
C ASP A 21 -1.65 0.60 13.14
N ASP A 22 -2.77 0.68 12.43
CA ASP A 22 -3.27 -0.41 11.59
C ASP A 22 -2.56 -0.47 10.24
N HIS A 23 -2.49 0.66 9.53
CA HIS A 23 -1.83 0.78 8.24
C HIS A 23 -1.18 2.16 8.10
N SER A 24 -0.26 2.26 7.18
CA SER A 24 0.36 3.54 6.81
C SER A 24 -0.19 4.00 5.47
N THR A 25 -0.14 5.30 5.20
CA THR A 25 -0.59 5.86 3.93
C THR A 25 0.43 6.80 3.32
N ILE A 26 0.46 6.84 2.00
CA ILE A 26 1.22 7.81 1.22
C ILE A 26 0.27 8.50 0.25
N GLU A 27 0.33 9.82 0.19
CA GLU A 27 -0.45 10.61 -0.75
C GLU A 27 0.43 11.09 -1.89
N PHE A 28 -0.03 10.85 -3.11
CA PHE A 28 0.60 11.34 -4.32
C PHE A 28 -0.21 12.47 -4.94
N ASP A 29 0.49 13.50 -5.43
CA ASP A 29 -0.12 14.63 -6.13
C ASP A 29 -0.47 14.23 -7.58
N VAL A 30 -1.48 13.39 -7.69
CA VAL A 30 -2.02 12.89 -8.96
C VAL A 30 -3.53 12.71 -8.85
N ALA A 31 -4.22 12.90 -9.97
CA ALA A 31 -5.67 12.80 -10.02
C ALA A 31 -6.19 11.35 -9.98
N ASN A 32 -5.39 10.40 -10.44
CA ASN A 32 -5.76 8.98 -10.50
C ASN A 32 -4.53 8.08 -10.45
N VAL A 33 -4.72 6.89 -9.90
CA VAL A 33 -3.76 5.79 -9.90
C VAL A 33 -4.51 4.52 -10.27
N THR A 34 -3.99 3.77 -11.24
CA THR A 34 -4.58 2.50 -11.66
C THR A 34 -4.08 1.36 -10.79
N GLU A 35 -4.81 0.24 -10.77
CA GLU A 35 -4.41 -0.99 -10.10
C GLU A 35 -3.04 -1.48 -10.63
N ALA A 36 -2.86 -1.52 -11.94
CA ALA A 36 -1.58 -1.91 -12.56
C ALA A 36 -0.40 -1.03 -12.13
N GLN A 37 -0.61 0.26 -11.92
CA GLN A 37 0.43 1.15 -11.39
C GLN A 37 0.73 0.88 -9.90
N CYS A 38 -0.28 0.54 -9.11
CA CYS A 38 -0.06 0.09 -7.73
C CYS A 38 0.74 -1.22 -7.69
N ASP A 39 0.39 -2.18 -8.55
CA ASP A 39 1.09 -3.47 -8.63
C ASP A 39 2.55 -3.28 -9.05
N GLU A 40 2.81 -2.44 -10.04
CA GLU A 40 4.18 -2.11 -10.46
C GLU A 40 4.97 -1.41 -9.33
N LEU A 41 4.36 -0.45 -8.65
CA LEU A 41 5.00 0.23 -7.51
C LEU A 41 5.34 -0.76 -6.39
N ALA A 42 4.41 -1.66 -6.05
CA ALA A 42 4.62 -2.69 -5.04
C ALA A 42 5.74 -3.67 -5.44
N ALA A 43 5.74 -4.15 -6.69
CA ALA A 43 6.75 -5.06 -7.21
C ALA A 43 8.15 -4.44 -7.20
N ARG A 44 8.29 -3.18 -7.63
CA ARG A 44 9.57 -2.46 -7.60
C ARG A 44 10.04 -2.19 -6.18
N ALA A 45 9.13 -1.84 -5.27
CA ALA A 45 9.45 -1.65 -3.86
C ALA A 45 9.93 -2.95 -3.23
N GLN A 46 9.27 -4.08 -3.50
CA GLN A 46 9.68 -5.40 -3.03
C GLN A 46 11.03 -5.82 -3.60
N THR A 47 11.31 -5.53 -4.88
CA THR A 47 12.62 -5.76 -5.50
C THR A 47 13.73 -4.97 -4.78
N ALA A 48 13.49 -3.70 -4.48
CA ALA A 48 14.46 -2.88 -3.74
C ALA A 48 14.65 -3.36 -2.28
N VAL A 49 13.62 -3.90 -1.64
CA VAL A 49 13.72 -4.57 -0.33
C VAL A 49 14.62 -5.80 -0.43
N GLN A 50 14.38 -6.66 -1.42
CA GLN A 50 15.14 -7.89 -1.64
C GLN A 50 16.62 -7.63 -2.01
N ALA A 51 16.89 -6.51 -2.69
CA ALA A 51 18.24 -6.08 -3.04
C ALA A 51 19.08 -5.67 -1.82
N ALA A 52 18.49 -5.57 -0.63
CA ALA A 52 19.19 -5.24 0.62
C ALA A 52 20.06 -3.98 0.53
N LEU A 53 19.55 -2.94 -0.14
CA LEU A 53 20.28 -1.71 -0.39
C LEU A 53 20.69 -1.04 0.94
N PRO A 54 21.96 -0.62 1.08
CA PRO A 54 22.41 0.12 2.26
C PRO A 54 21.65 1.45 2.42
N VAL A 55 21.26 1.76 3.65
CA VAL A 55 20.67 3.03 4.03
C VAL A 55 21.61 3.75 4.98
N THR A 56 22.12 4.89 4.56
CA THR A 56 23.10 5.68 5.32
C THR A 56 22.56 7.06 5.68
N VAL A 57 23.10 7.62 6.75
CA VAL A 57 22.78 8.97 7.20
C VAL A 57 24.06 9.79 7.16
N SER A 58 23.99 10.97 6.56
CA SER A 58 25.06 11.98 6.57
C SER A 58 24.50 13.34 7.01
N PHE A 59 25.42 14.22 7.46
CA PHE A 59 25.11 15.62 7.70
C PHE A 59 25.88 16.44 6.67
N GLU A 60 25.17 17.27 5.91
CA GLU A 60 25.71 17.97 4.76
C GLU A 60 25.16 19.40 4.70
N ALA A 61 25.95 20.35 4.21
CA ALA A 61 25.43 21.68 3.90
C ALA A 61 24.35 21.60 2.82
N ALA A 62 23.30 22.39 2.91
CA ALA A 62 22.18 22.36 1.97
C ALA A 62 22.62 22.52 0.51
N ALA A 63 23.60 23.45 0.24
CA ALA A 63 24.15 23.64 -1.09
C ALA A 63 24.86 22.40 -1.63
N ASP A 64 25.64 21.71 -0.80
CA ASP A 64 26.34 20.46 -1.18
C ASP A 64 25.37 19.31 -1.42
N ALA A 65 24.36 19.17 -0.57
CA ALA A 65 23.33 18.14 -0.71
C ALA A 65 22.58 18.27 -2.05
N MET A 66 22.27 19.49 -2.47
CA MET A 66 21.63 19.78 -3.77
C MET A 66 22.51 19.36 -4.94
N THR A 67 23.79 19.70 -4.93
CA THR A 67 24.73 19.32 -6.02
C THR A 67 24.93 17.81 -6.12
N LYS A 68 24.74 17.09 -5.02
CA LYS A 68 24.85 15.62 -4.95
C LYS A 68 23.54 14.88 -5.24
N GLY A 69 22.52 15.55 -5.78
CA GLY A 69 21.28 14.91 -6.23
C GLY A 69 20.26 14.67 -5.11
N LEU A 70 20.04 15.64 -4.24
CA LEU A 70 18.92 15.61 -3.31
C LEU A 70 17.59 15.58 -4.09
N ARG A 71 16.69 14.66 -3.78
CA ARG A 71 15.44 14.47 -4.54
C ARG A 71 14.51 15.69 -4.51
N LYS A 72 14.39 16.35 -3.37
CA LYS A 72 13.61 17.59 -3.23
C LYS A 72 14.49 18.72 -2.68
N PRO A 73 14.27 19.96 -3.11
CA PRO A 73 14.93 21.10 -2.52
C PRO A 73 14.72 21.12 -1.00
N PRO A 74 15.74 21.49 -0.21
CA PRO A 74 15.59 21.59 1.22
C PRO A 74 14.66 22.75 1.59
N ALA A 75 13.84 22.53 2.62
CA ALA A 75 12.94 23.57 3.14
C ALA A 75 13.65 24.67 3.94
N ARG A 76 14.95 24.49 4.22
CA ARG A 76 15.78 25.42 5.03
C ARG A 76 17.22 25.38 4.58
N ASP A 77 17.94 26.47 4.82
CA ASP A 77 19.38 26.55 4.68
C ASP A 77 20.10 25.95 5.91
N GLY A 78 21.42 25.77 5.78
CA GLY A 78 22.28 25.26 6.85
C GLY A 78 22.59 23.77 6.70
N GLU A 79 22.85 23.11 7.82
CA GLU A 79 23.16 21.67 7.84
C GLU A 79 21.88 20.83 7.75
N LEU A 80 21.89 19.88 6.84
CA LEU A 80 20.80 18.94 6.62
C LEU A 80 21.22 17.53 7.05
N ARG A 81 20.32 16.82 7.72
CA ARG A 81 20.43 15.37 7.87
C ARG A 81 19.89 14.71 6.61
N VAL A 82 20.78 14.11 5.81
CA VAL A 82 20.46 13.46 4.55
C VAL A 82 20.44 11.95 4.76
N VAL A 83 19.38 11.32 4.32
CA VAL A 83 19.22 9.85 4.28
C VAL A 83 19.40 9.41 2.84
N THR A 84 20.30 8.46 2.61
CA THR A 84 20.62 7.92 1.30
C THR A 84 20.28 6.44 1.26
N ILE A 85 19.43 6.02 0.33
CA ILE A 85 19.24 4.63 -0.06
C ILE A 85 20.15 4.42 -1.29
N ALA A 86 21.15 3.58 -1.17
CA ALA A 86 22.19 3.41 -2.19
C ALA A 86 21.59 3.13 -3.58
N GLY A 87 21.93 3.99 -4.55
CA GLY A 87 21.46 3.88 -5.93
C GLY A 87 19.98 4.19 -6.17
N LEU A 88 19.21 4.59 -5.14
CA LEU A 88 17.77 4.80 -5.27
C LEU A 88 17.30 6.19 -4.83
N ASP A 89 17.73 6.70 -3.68
CA ASP A 89 17.19 7.95 -3.14
C ASP A 89 18.19 8.71 -2.27
N ARG A 90 18.08 10.03 -2.31
CA ARG A 90 18.72 10.95 -1.35
C ARG A 90 17.70 11.99 -0.92
N SER A 91 17.37 12.00 0.36
CA SER A 91 16.32 12.87 0.89
C SER A 91 16.73 13.51 2.21
N ALA A 92 16.42 14.78 2.41
CA ALA A 92 16.50 15.41 3.72
C ALA A 92 15.40 14.84 4.61
N CYS A 93 15.77 14.17 5.70
CA CYS A 93 14.80 13.54 6.61
C CYS A 93 15.32 13.48 8.04
N GLY A 94 14.51 13.96 8.99
CA GLY A 94 14.79 13.90 10.43
C GLY A 94 14.34 12.60 11.12
N GLY A 95 13.58 11.73 10.42
CA GLY A 95 13.02 10.51 10.98
C GLY A 95 14.04 9.39 11.21
N THR A 96 13.60 8.32 11.85
CA THR A 96 14.38 7.08 12.01
C THR A 96 14.32 6.25 10.74
N HIS A 97 15.42 5.55 10.44
CA HIS A 97 15.53 4.71 9.25
C HIS A 97 16.22 3.39 9.60
N VAL A 98 15.89 2.34 8.86
CA VAL A 98 16.58 1.06 8.89
C VAL A 98 17.97 1.20 8.26
N ALA A 99 18.92 0.32 8.61
CA ALA A 99 20.27 0.33 8.04
C ALA A 99 20.33 -0.32 6.63
N SER A 100 19.31 -1.08 6.26
CA SER A 100 19.19 -1.72 4.95
C SER A 100 17.73 -1.84 4.56
N THR A 101 17.43 -1.75 3.27
CA THR A 101 16.06 -1.96 2.77
C THR A 101 15.51 -3.35 3.08
N ALA A 102 16.36 -4.37 3.23
CA ALA A 102 15.94 -5.72 3.65
C ALA A 102 15.24 -5.74 5.01
N ALA A 103 15.60 -4.83 5.93
CA ALA A 103 14.98 -4.74 7.25
C ALA A 103 13.53 -4.22 7.24
N ILE A 104 13.03 -3.73 6.09
CA ILE A 104 11.62 -3.38 5.89
C ILE A 104 10.76 -4.64 5.88
N GLY A 105 11.28 -5.76 5.35
CA GLY A 105 10.54 -7.01 5.17
C GLY A 105 9.53 -6.94 4.03
N PRO A 106 8.53 -7.83 4.01
CA PRO A 106 7.49 -7.82 3.00
C PRO A 106 6.74 -6.49 3.00
N LEU A 107 6.37 -6.01 1.80
CA LEU A 107 5.63 -4.78 1.62
C LEU A 107 4.46 -5.02 0.67
N VAL A 108 3.28 -4.56 1.04
CA VAL A 108 2.08 -4.61 0.19
C VAL A 108 1.39 -3.26 0.16
N LEU A 109 0.85 -2.92 -1.01
CA LEU A 109 -0.10 -1.82 -1.15
C LEU A 109 -1.51 -2.42 -1.12
N HIS A 110 -2.41 -1.77 -0.38
CA HIS A 110 -3.78 -2.25 -0.28
C HIS A 110 -4.78 -1.10 -0.22
N GLY A 111 -5.49 -0.91 -1.31
CA GLY A 111 -6.49 0.13 -1.42
C GLY A 111 -5.93 1.51 -1.78
N THR A 112 -6.72 2.20 -2.57
CA THR A 112 -6.51 3.59 -2.95
C THR A 112 -7.75 4.41 -2.64
N GLU A 113 -7.57 5.65 -2.25
CA GLU A 113 -8.64 6.60 -1.94
C GLU A 113 -8.33 7.95 -2.57
N ARG A 114 -9.35 8.62 -3.14
CA ARG A 114 -9.20 10.01 -3.60
C ARG A 114 -9.46 10.98 -2.45
N VAL A 115 -8.48 11.84 -2.18
CA VAL A 115 -8.54 12.79 -1.07
C VAL A 115 -8.12 14.17 -1.56
N ARG A 116 -9.06 15.10 -1.67
CA ARG A 116 -8.80 16.53 -1.98
C ARG A 116 -7.93 16.77 -3.24
N GLY A 117 -8.13 15.98 -4.29
CA GLY A 117 -7.38 16.10 -5.54
C GLY A 117 -6.09 15.25 -5.60
N HIS A 118 -5.73 14.57 -4.52
CA HIS A 118 -4.63 13.61 -4.45
C HIS A 118 -5.15 12.17 -4.43
N VAL A 119 -4.28 11.22 -4.69
CA VAL A 119 -4.55 9.80 -4.43
C VAL A 119 -3.75 9.35 -3.22
N ARG A 120 -4.46 8.85 -2.22
CA ARG A 120 -3.90 8.20 -1.04
C ARG A 120 -3.83 6.70 -1.30
N VAL A 121 -2.64 6.12 -1.09
CA VAL A 121 -2.37 4.68 -1.19
C VAL A 121 -2.07 4.16 0.21
N ALA A 122 -2.82 3.16 0.65
CA ALA A 122 -2.55 2.48 1.91
C ALA A 122 -1.48 1.40 1.71
N PHE A 123 -0.60 1.23 2.69
CA PHE A 123 0.44 0.21 2.64
C PHE A 123 0.72 -0.42 4.00
N LEU A 124 1.20 -1.65 3.96
CA LEU A 124 1.73 -2.40 5.09
C LEU A 124 3.16 -2.83 4.81
N ALA A 125 3.97 -2.95 5.87
CA ALA A 125 5.34 -3.43 5.77
C ALA A 125 5.71 -4.31 6.96
N GLY A 126 6.65 -5.24 6.74
CA GLY A 126 7.20 -6.11 7.78
C GLY A 126 6.16 -7.06 8.39
N GLY A 127 6.23 -7.25 9.70
CA GLY A 127 5.35 -8.17 10.43
C GLY A 127 3.86 -7.86 10.28
N ARG A 128 3.48 -6.60 10.01
CA ARG A 128 2.07 -6.24 9.77
C ARG A 128 1.49 -6.89 8.51
N VAL A 129 2.32 -7.13 7.48
CA VAL A 129 1.90 -7.87 6.28
C VAL A 129 1.54 -9.31 6.63
N LEU A 130 2.38 -9.97 7.44
CA LEU A 130 2.14 -11.35 7.86
C LEU A 130 0.89 -11.48 8.74
N ALA A 131 0.71 -10.55 9.68
CA ALA A 131 -0.50 -10.52 10.51
C ALA A 131 -1.77 -10.29 9.67
N HIS A 132 -1.71 -9.37 8.69
CA HIS A 132 -2.80 -9.10 7.77
C HIS A 132 -3.14 -10.31 6.91
N LEU A 133 -2.14 -11.01 6.36
CA LEU A 133 -2.34 -12.24 5.59
C LEU A 133 -2.99 -13.32 6.44
N ALA A 134 -2.46 -13.60 7.63
CA ALA A 134 -3.02 -14.59 8.54
C ALA A 134 -4.49 -14.29 8.92
N ALA A 135 -4.84 -13.03 9.14
CA ALA A 135 -6.22 -12.63 9.41
C ALA A 135 -7.14 -12.84 8.20
N ARG A 136 -6.65 -12.59 6.99
CA ARG A 136 -7.40 -12.85 5.74
C ARG A 136 -7.59 -14.33 5.49
N ASP A 137 -6.58 -15.15 5.68
CA ASP A 137 -6.68 -16.61 5.55
C ASP A 137 -7.70 -17.17 6.56
N ALA A 138 -7.65 -16.72 7.81
CA ALA A 138 -8.63 -17.13 8.82
C ALA A 138 -10.07 -16.74 8.45
N LEU A 139 -10.27 -15.54 7.86
CA LEU A 139 -11.58 -15.08 7.38
C LEU A 139 -12.07 -15.94 6.21
N VAL A 140 -11.24 -16.21 5.22
CA VAL A 140 -11.58 -17.04 4.06
C VAL A 140 -11.96 -18.45 4.51
N ALA A 141 -11.14 -19.06 5.37
CA ALA A 141 -11.43 -20.37 5.94
C ALA A 141 -12.73 -20.38 6.75
N ALA A 142 -13.06 -19.32 7.50
CA ALA A 142 -14.32 -19.21 8.23
C ALA A 142 -15.53 -19.14 7.28
N LEU A 143 -15.42 -18.36 6.18
CA LEU A 143 -16.48 -18.27 5.16
C LEU A 143 -16.69 -19.59 4.44
N ALA A 144 -15.63 -20.29 4.05
CA ALA A 144 -15.70 -21.60 3.41
C ALA A 144 -16.40 -22.63 4.32
N ARG A 145 -16.05 -22.67 5.62
CA ARG A 145 -16.74 -23.52 6.59
C ARG A 145 -18.21 -23.16 6.75
N ALA A 146 -18.55 -21.87 6.84
CA ALA A 146 -19.94 -21.41 6.99
C ALA A 146 -20.81 -21.78 5.78
N LEU A 147 -20.22 -21.80 4.58
CA LEU A 147 -20.89 -22.17 3.33
C LEU A 147 -20.75 -23.66 2.98
N SER A 148 -20.01 -24.43 3.78
CA SER A 148 -19.75 -25.87 3.56
C SER A 148 -19.15 -26.14 2.18
N CYS A 149 -18.14 -25.38 1.77
CA CYS A 149 -17.43 -25.52 0.50
C CYS A 149 -15.91 -25.39 0.67
N ALA A 150 -15.15 -25.70 -0.37
CA ALA A 150 -13.73 -25.41 -0.42
C ALA A 150 -13.48 -23.90 -0.61
N GLU A 151 -12.29 -23.41 -0.23
CA GLU A 151 -11.97 -21.97 -0.29
C GLU A 151 -11.98 -21.43 -1.72
N ASP A 152 -11.53 -22.21 -2.69
CA ASP A 152 -11.50 -21.88 -4.12
C ASP A 152 -12.90 -21.88 -4.76
N GLU A 153 -13.88 -22.55 -4.16
CA GLU A 153 -15.26 -22.56 -4.63
C GLU A 153 -16.07 -21.32 -4.19
N LEU A 154 -15.54 -20.53 -3.23
CA LEU A 154 -16.27 -19.36 -2.67
C LEU A 154 -16.68 -18.35 -3.73
N ALA A 155 -15.79 -18.07 -4.69
CA ALA A 155 -16.02 -17.07 -5.74
C ALA A 155 -17.22 -17.40 -6.64
N GLU A 156 -17.47 -18.68 -6.86
CA GLU A 156 -18.60 -19.17 -7.67
C GLU A 156 -19.86 -19.41 -6.82
N LEU A 157 -19.68 -19.92 -5.61
CA LEU A 157 -20.78 -20.29 -4.74
C LEU A 157 -21.55 -19.08 -4.18
N VAL A 158 -20.83 -18.00 -3.79
CA VAL A 158 -21.47 -16.83 -3.17
C VAL A 158 -22.51 -16.17 -4.11
N PRO A 159 -22.20 -15.81 -5.37
CA PRO A 159 -23.20 -15.25 -6.28
C PRO A 159 -24.36 -16.22 -6.57
N LYS A 160 -24.09 -17.51 -6.67
CA LYS A 160 -25.13 -18.53 -6.86
C LYS A 160 -26.11 -18.55 -5.68
N ARG A 161 -25.61 -18.55 -4.44
CA ARG A 161 -26.45 -18.50 -3.24
C ARG A 161 -27.24 -17.19 -3.14
N GLN A 162 -26.69 -16.07 -3.56
CA GLN A 162 -27.41 -14.80 -3.61
C GLN A 162 -28.59 -14.86 -4.60
N GLN A 163 -28.41 -15.49 -5.78
CA GLN A 163 -29.49 -15.68 -6.76
C GLN A 163 -30.58 -16.61 -6.23
N GLU A 164 -30.21 -17.75 -5.64
CA GLU A 164 -31.14 -18.68 -5.02
C GLU A 164 -31.98 -18.00 -3.93
N LEU A 165 -31.34 -17.22 -3.06
CA LEU A 165 -32.02 -16.46 -2.02
C LEU A 165 -32.99 -15.42 -2.58
N GLN A 166 -32.61 -14.72 -3.66
CA GLN A 166 -33.47 -13.72 -4.30
C GLN A 166 -34.71 -14.39 -4.92
N LEU A 167 -34.55 -15.53 -5.61
CA LEU A 167 -35.66 -16.30 -6.17
C LEU A 167 -36.60 -16.80 -5.08
N ALA A 168 -36.06 -17.34 -3.99
CA ALA A 168 -36.87 -17.82 -2.86
C ALA A 168 -37.68 -16.69 -2.21
N ARG A 169 -37.09 -15.49 -2.06
CA ARG A 169 -37.79 -14.30 -1.55
C ARG A 169 -38.94 -13.87 -2.46
N THR A 170 -38.72 -13.90 -3.77
CA THR A 170 -39.77 -13.54 -4.74
C THR A 170 -40.92 -14.52 -4.72
N GLN A 171 -40.62 -15.84 -4.62
CA GLN A 171 -41.63 -16.87 -4.52
C GLN A 171 -42.44 -16.76 -3.21
N LEU A 172 -41.78 -16.50 -2.09
CA LEU A 172 -42.46 -16.29 -0.81
C LEU A 172 -43.41 -15.10 -0.87
N ALA A 173 -42.97 -13.95 -1.40
CA ALA A 173 -43.81 -12.78 -1.54
C ALA A 173 -45.02 -13.00 -2.46
N ALA A 174 -44.87 -13.80 -3.54
CA ALA A 174 -46.00 -14.17 -4.40
C ALA A 174 -47.04 -15.03 -3.66
N LEU A 175 -46.58 -16.03 -2.89
CA LEU A 175 -47.46 -16.87 -2.09
C LEU A 175 -48.20 -16.12 -0.98
N GLU A 176 -47.51 -15.17 -0.32
CA GLU A 176 -48.14 -14.30 0.71
C GLU A 176 -49.23 -13.38 0.08
N GLY A 177 -49.00 -12.90 -1.16
CA GLY A 177 -49.98 -12.08 -1.88
C GLY A 177 -51.20 -12.86 -2.40
N GLU A 178 -51.10 -14.19 -2.58
CA GLU A 178 -52.23 -15.06 -2.96
C GLU A 178 -53.12 -15.47 -1.77
N VAL A 179 -52.61 -15.33 -0.55
CA VAL A 179 -53.33 -15.76 0.69
C VAL A 179 -54.04 -14.55 1.37
N ALA A 180 -53.74 -13.32 0.94
CA ALA A 180 -54.33 -12.10 1.49
C ALA A 180 -55.52 -11.60 0.64
#